data_14fcef0ec7a45a0be4bd08e79da1ad97
#
_entry.id   14fcef0ec7a45a0be4bd08e79da1ad97
#
_cell.length_a   1.000
_cell.length_b   1.000
_cell.length_c   1.000
_cell.angle_alpha   90.00
_cell.angle_beta   90.00
_cell.angle_gamma   90.00
#
_symmetry.space_group_name_H-M   'P 1'
#
loop_
_entity.id
_entity.type
_entity.pdbx_description
1 polymer ?
#
loop_
_entity_poly.entity_id
_entity_poly.type
_entity_poly.pdbx_seq_one_letter_code
_entity_poly.pdbx_strand_id
1 'polypeptide(L)'
;GGIDLEKGEIIFFIDKEELLKYKINQKVEKKADVIDNEDYILTNVDYEDITDTVEDENKDIMRINTDEIKREKVDDSKKGEDEIFKENDSVITMPLLEEENEKSSDKEKLEYKESVRNSWIEQFTKNNQFDIIDNEGGGDCLFATVRDAFRGIGKDTSIDKLRSIVAKEATEEIYENYRNLYLSFLNEYKDKERQMKELQKQIATLKKRVEQTTSKEDNELLMTQIKGQVDLYKQLSNDKKETKELLKEFEDLKDIDDVEKFRDFIKSNRFWGDTWAITTLEKILNIKIIILSEEAYGNNDMDAIMQCGQINDSEIEDTKGFKPDYYIMASYTGNHYKLITYKKKNILKFKEIPYDIKTLIVNKCLERNAGPYYLIQDFKKYKMNIGLDENMGKPSDNEDDLIQKDLYDNKVVFMYHSKSDNKPKAGKGSGEKVDEQNMLEYKDLNKIKEWRKKLDDQWMVPLTVDGLRWSSVMHYYLGSQYKKGFPNFYKDFSIEGNSEFSNNIDKAIAAGSNTGMYKNKQLRSKEIKVDSDFFEIGLEPRYIIERERALEAKFTQNQDMKKVLMETQRAKLVQFHRGKDSVVDESLMKLRRKIA
;
A
#
# COMPACT_ATOMS: atom_id res chain seq x y z
N GLY A 1 7.74 -26.99 -9.67
CA GLY A 1 8.73 -27.90 -10.28
C GLY A 1 8.02 -28.84 -11.23
N GLY A 2 8.55 -28.98 -12.44
CA GLY A 2 8.10 -29.94 -13.45
C GLY A 2 9.13 -31.06 -13.62
N ILE A 3 8.68 -32.21 -14.07
CA ILE A 3 9.55 -33.35 -14.40
C ILE A 3 9.58 -33.44 -15.92
N ASP A 4 10.78 -33.36 -16.52
CA ASP A 4 10.97 -33.70 -17.92
C ASP A 4 11.04 -35.23 -18.05
N LEU A 5 9.95 -35.81 -18.53
CA LEU A 5 9.82 -37.23 -18.67
C LEU A 5 10.67 -37.82 -19.81
N GLU A 6 11.16 -37.03 -20.74
CA GLU A 6 12.01 -37.50 -21.85
C GLU A 6 13.49 -37.65 -21.42
N LYS A 7 13.92 -36.86 -20.46
CA LYS A 7 15.33 -36.84 -19.99
C LYS A 7 15.53 -37.33 -18.58
N GLY A 8 14.47 -37.56 -17.84
CA GLY A 8 14.55 -37.98 -16.42
C GLY A 8 15.13 -36.92 -15.50
N GLU A 9 15.16 -35.66 -15.94
CA GLU A 9 15.64 -34.51 -15.17
C GLU A 9 14.49 -33.79 -14.48
N ILE A 10 14.73 -33.36 -13.23
CA ILE A 10 13.78 -32.53 -12.50
C ILE A 10 14.09 -31.09 -12.85
N ILE A 11 13.20 -30.43 -13.59
CA ILE A 11 13.29 -29.04 -13.94
C ILE A 11 12.46 -28.24 -12.94
N PHE A 12 13.13 -27.34 -12.21
CA PHE A 12 12.47 -26.39 -11.33
C PHE A 12 12.22 -25.09 -12.10
N PHE A 13 10.96 -24.78 -12.38
CA PHE A 13 10.58 -23.46 -12.80
C PHE A 13 10.51 -22.58 -11.56
N ILE A 14 11.53 -21.78 -11.36
CA ILE A 14 11.58 -20.75 -10.31
C ILE A 14 11.26 -19.43 -11.00
N ASP A 15 10.34 -18.68 -10.40
CA ASP A 15 10.06 -17.32 -10.84
C ASP A 15 11.36 -16.51 -10.89
N LYS A 16 11.45 -15.58 -11.84
CA LYS A 16 12.65 -14.75 -12.05
C LYS A 16 13.03 -13.98 -10.78
N GLU A 17 12.06 -13.56 -9.98
CA GLU A 17 12.28 -12.90 -8.69
C GLU A 17 12.80 -13.87 -7.62
N GLU A 18 12.28 -15.09 -7.57
CA GLU A 18 12.79 -16.13 -6.68
C GLU A 18 14.21 -16.56 -7.06
N LEU A 19 14.51 -16.63 -8.35
CA LEU A 19 15.86 -16.92 -8.84
C LEU A 19 16.85 -15.81 -8.46
N LEU A 20 16.44 -14.55 -8.50
CA LEU A 20 17.23 -13.41 -8.05
C LEU A 20 17.47 -13.44 -6.54
N LYS A 21 16.43 -13.71 -5.75
CA LYS A 21 16.53 -13.90 -4.28
C LYS A 21 17.47 -15.07 -3.94
N TYR A 22 17.38 -16.17 -4.67
CA TYR A 22 18.25 -17.33 -4.46
C TYR A 22 19.72 -17.04 -4.82
N LYS A 23 19.97 -16.33 -5.92
CA LYS A 23 21.33 -15.89 -6.31
C LYS A 23 21.92 -14.85 -5.34
N ILE A 24 21.11 -13.97 -4.81
CA ILE A 24 21.52 -13.00 -3.78
C ILE A 24 21.87 -13.74 -2.49
N ASN A 25 21.07 -14.69 -2.05
CA ASN A 25 21.33 -15.48 -0.85
C ASN A 25 22.59 -16.36 -0.99
N GLN A 26 22.82 -16.98 -2.15
CA GLN A 26 24.07 -17.72 -2.39
C GLN A 26 25.32 -16.81 -2.41
N LYS A 27 25.22 -15.59 -2.92
CA LYS A 27 26.33 -14.61 -2.83
C LYS A 27 26.57 -14.16 -1.38
N VAL A 28 25.52 -14.08 -0.57
CA VAL A 28 25.62 -13.74 0.86
C VAL A 28 26.19 -14.90 1.66
N GLU A 29 25.77 -16.15 1.40
CA GLU A 29 26.31 -17.34 2.09
C GLU A 29 27.80 -17.56 1.76
N LYS A 30 28.24 -17.37 0.51
CA LYS A 30 29.67 -17.46 0.15
C LYS A 30 30.53 -16.35 0.77
N LYS A 31 29.95 -15.21 1.18
CA LYS A 31 30.64 -14.16 1.95
C LYS A 31 30.53 -14.37 3.47
N ALA A 32 29.53 -15.12 3.95
CA ALA A 32 29.34 -15.38 5.38
C ALA A 32 30.34 -16.40 5.95
N ASP A 33 30.85 -17.33 5.13
CA ASP A 33 31.86 -18.32 5.57
C ASP A 33 33.27 -17.73 5.81
N VAL A 34 33.43 -16.42 5.63
CA VAL A 34 34.74 -15.71 5.80
C VAL A 34 34.74 -14.73 6.99
N ILE A 35 33.61 -14.60 7.71
CA ILE A 35 33.48 -13.56 8.74
C ILE A 35 33.17 -14.18 10.10
N ASP A 36 34.17 -14.72 10.75
CA ASP A 36 34.13 -15.04 12.18
C ASP A 36 35.34 -14.41 12.92
N ASN A 37 35.63 -13.14 12.63
CA ASN A 37 36.56 -12.31 13.42
C ASN A 37 36.12 -10.85 13.36
N GLU A 38 35.46 -10.36 14.43
CA GLU A 38 35.04 -8.95 14.55
C GLU A 38 36.18 -7.93 14.37
N ASP A 39 37.40 -8.32 14.62
CA ASP A 39 38.61 -7.46 14.44
C ASP A 39 39.03 -7.31 12.98
N TYR A 40 38.57 -8.16 12.06
CA TYR A 40 38.97 -8.12 10.65
C TYR A 40 38.16 -7.11 9.81
N ILE A 41 36.96 -6.74 10.27
CA ILE A 41 36.07 -5.83 9.55
C ILE A 41 36.54 -4.37 9.60
N LEU A 42 37.34 -4.01 10.60
CA LEU A 42 37.80 -2.64 10.80
C LEU A 42 39.10 -2.30 10.06
N THR A 43 39.86 -3.30 9.59
CA THR A 43 41.15 -3.10 8.98
C THR A 43 41.20 -3.25 7.46
N ASN A 44 40.21 -3.94 6.83
CA ASN A 44 40.23 -4.28 5.40
C ASN A 44 38.93 -3.96 4.67
N VAL A 45 38.34 -2.82 4.89
CA VAL A 45 37.41 -2.24 3.91
C VAL A 45 38.29 -1.50 2.90
N ASP A 46 38.85 -2.24 1.94
CA ASP A 46 39.56 -1.63 0.84
C ASP A 46 38.61 -0.71 0.06
N TYR A 47 39.11 0.48 -0.20
CA TYR A 47 38.38 1.56 -0.86
C TYR A 47 37.98 1.20 -2.32
N GLU A 48 38.67 0.21 -2.91
CA GLU A 48 38.46 -0.24 -4.29
C GLU A 48 37.23 -1.18 -4.44
N ASP A 49 36.87 -1.95 -3.42
CA ASP A 49 35.72 -2.87 -3.47
C ASP A 49 34.36 -2.16 -3.44
N ILE A 50 34.30 -0.87 -3.12
CA ILE A 50 33.07 -0.08 -3.08
C ILE A 50 32.84 0.67 -4.41
N THR A 51 33.90 0.89 -5.19
CA THR A 51 33.82 1.64 -6.45
C THR A 51 33.60 0.77 -7.69
N ASP A 52 34.02 -0.49 -7.67
CA ASP A 52 33.98 -1.36 -8.86
C ASP A 52 32.63 -2.08 -9.10
N THR A 53 31.71 -2.06 -8.14
CA THR A 53 30.40 -2.73 -8.33
C THR A 53 29.36 -1.89 -9.08
N VAL A 54 29.67 -0.65 -9.46
CA VAL A 54 28.69 0.26 -10.09
C VAL A 54 28.86 0.35 -11.61
N GLU A 55 30.04 0.04 -12.17
CA GLU A 55 30.27 0.24 -13.60
C GLU A 55 30.07 -1.00 -14.49
N ASP A 56 30.06 -2.21 -13.94
CA ASP A 56 29.97 -3.43 -14.77
C ASP A 56 28.56 -4.04 -14.90
N GLU A 57 27.58 -3.61 -14.11
CA GLU A 57 26.19 -4.10 -14.25
C GLU A 57 25.39 -3.41 -15.37
N ASN A 58 25.95 -2.37 -16.01
CA ASN A 58 25.23 -1.65 -17.10
C ASN A 58 25.46 -2.24 -18.50
N LYS A 59 26.27 -3.27 -18.68
CA LYS A 59 26.56 -3.84 -20.02
C LYS A 59 25.75 -5.07 -20.41
N ASP A 60 25.13 -5.78 -19.46
CA ASP A 60 24.44 -7.05 -19.74
C ASP A 60 22.89 -6.98 -19.74
N ILE A 61 22.28 -5.81 -19.53
CA ILE A 61 20.81 -5.66 -19.57
C ILE A 61 20.30 -5.19 -20.95
N MET A 62 21.18 -4.93 -21.90
CA MET A 62 20.74 -4.67 -23.29
C MET A 62 20.82 -5.94 -24.13
N ARG A 63 19.75 -6.66 -24.25
CA ARG A 63 19.24 -7.46 -25.38
C ARG A 63 18.24 -8.51 -24.89
N ILE A 64 17.05 -8.09 -24.56
CA ILE A 64 15.89 -8.94 -24.82
C ILE A 64 15.22 -8.31 -26.04
N ASN A 65 15.40 -8.94 -27.18
CA ASN A 65 14.61 -8.68 -28.37
C ASN A 65 13.14 -8.88 -28.01
N THR A 66 12.42 -7.79 -27.87
CA THR A 66 10.98 -7.81 -28.05
C THR A 66 10.75 -8.06 -29.52
N ASP A 67 10.46 -9.30 -29.87
CA ASP A 67 9.81 -9.59 -31.13
C ASP A 67 8.52 -8.75 -31.15
N GLU A 68 8.53 -7.75 -32.02
CA GLU A 68 7.35 -6.99 -32.37
C GLU A 68 6.28 -7.99 -32.83
N ILE A 69 5.30 -8.25 -31.97
CA ILE A 69 4.04 -8.81 -32.43
C ILE A 69 3.45 -7.75 -33.34
N LYS A 70 3.58 -7.96 -34.63
CA LYS A 70 2.91 -7.16 -35.67
C LYS A 70 1.43 -7.19 -35.39
N ARG A 71 0.93 -6.15 -34.71
CA ARG A 71 -0.50 -5.85 -34.67
C ARG A 71 -0.92 -5.53 -36.13
N GLU A 72 -1.78 -6.34 -36.69
CA GLU A 72 -2.44 -6.00 -37.94
C GLU A 72 -3.15 -4.65 -37.74
N LYS A 73 -2.71 -3.63 -38.49
CA LYS A 73 -3.41 -2.36 -38.58
C LYS A 73 -4.75 -2.64 -39.27
N VAL A 74 -5.81 -2.69 -38.48
CA VAL A 74 -7.16 -2.57 -39.01
C VAL A 74 -7.33 -1.13 -39.44
N ASP A 75 -7.52 -0.98 -40.73
CA ASP A 75 -7.78 0.30 -41.42
C ASP A 75 -9.20 0.78 -41.04
N ASP A 76 -9.31 1.59 -40.01
CA ASP A 76 -10.56 2.21 -39.54
C ASP A 76 -10.71 3.60 -40.20
N SER A 77 -10.94 3.61 -41.53
CA SER A 77 -11.36 4.83 -42.20
C SER A 77 -12.88 5.04 -42.09
N LYS A 78 -13.26 5.98 -41.22
CA LYS A 78 -14.49 6.79 -41.25
C LYS A 78 -15.85 6.10 -40.95
N LYS A 79 -16.28 6.17 -39.72
CA LYS A 79 -17.58 6.65 -39.17
C LYS A 79 -17.79 6.11 -37.75
N GLY A 80 -17.98 6.99 -36.77
CA GLY A 80 -18.40 6.63 -35.42
C GLY A 80 -17.28 6.79 -34.38
N GLU A 81 -16.63 7.97 -34.28
CA GLU A 81 -15.53 8.22 -33.30
C GLU A 81 -16.00 8.33 -31.85
N ASP A 82 -17.32 8.32 -31.57
CA ASP A 82 -17.84 8.63 -30.23
C ASP A 82 -18.35 7.42 -29.42
N GLU A 83 -18.47 6.23 -30.03
CA GLU A 83 -19.03 5.09 -29.31
C GLU A 83 -17.94 4.22 -28.67
N ILE A 84 -17.89 4.22 -27.30
CA ILE A 84 -16.89 3.46 -26.55
C ILE A 84 -17.12 1.95 -26.69
N PHE A 85 -18.36 1.52 -26.73
CA PHE A 85 -18.78 0.13 -26.82
C PHE A 85 -19.53 -0.15 -28.13
N LYS A 86 -19.29 -1.35 -28.66
CA LYS A 86 -20.11 -1.93 -29.74
C LYS A 86 -21.03 -2.98 -29.13
N GLU A 87 -22.32 -2.90 -29.43
CA GLU A 87 -23.28 -3.91 -28.96
C GLU A 87 -23.02 -5.24 -29.68
N ASN A 88 -23.05 -6.33 -28.90
CA ASN A 88 -22.86 -7.68 -29.38
C ASN A 88 -24.07 -8.54 -29.02
N ASP A 89 -25.03 -8.60 -29.93
CA ASP A 89 -26.29 -9.32 -29.74
C ASP A 89 -26.12 -10.85 -29.62
N SER A 90 -24.93 -11.39 -29.89
CA SER A 90 -24.65 -12.82 -29.74
C SER A 90 -24.44 -13.24 -28.29
N VAL A 91 -24.20 -12.28 -27.38
CA VAL A 91 -24.02 -12.55 -25.96
C VAL A 91 -25.37 -12.67 -25.25
N ILE A 92 -25.63 -13.85 -24.72
CA ILE A 92 -26.81 -14.07 -23.87
C ILE A 92 -26.56 -13.45 -22.51
N THR A 93 -27.18 -12.30 -22.23
CA THR A 93 -27.09 -11.65 -20.93
C THR A 93 -27.78 -12.49 -19.86
N MET A 94 -27.09 -12.73 -18.75
CA MET A 94 -27.64 -13.45 -17.62
C MET A 94 -28.72 -12.62 -16.90
N PRO A 95 -29.79 -13.24 -16.37
CA PRO A 95 -30.80 -12.54 -15.60
C PRO A 95 -30.18 -11.87 -14.37
N LEU A 96 -30.87 -10.86 -13.84
CA LEU A 96 -30.46 -10.20 -12.60
C LEU A 96 -30.46 -11.21 -11.45
N LEU A 97 -29.41 -11.16 -10.63
CA LEU A 97 -29.36 -11.95 -9.40
C LEU A 97 -30.28 -11.31 -8.34
N GLU A 98 -30.84 -12.16 -7.51
CA GLU A 98 -31.56 -11.70 -6.31
C GLU A 98 -30.59 -11.04 -5.33
N GLU A 99 -31.05 -10.02 -4.63
CA GLU A 99 -30.24 -9.35 -3.62
C GLU A 99 -30.01 -10.25 -2.42
N GLU A 100 -28.76 -10.44 -2.10
CA GLU A 100 -28.34 -11.25 -0.95
C GLU A 100 -28.54 -10.49 0.38
N ASN A 101 -28.84 -11.26 1.40
CA ASN A 101 -28.87 -10.83 2.80
C ASN A 101 -27.99 -11.78 3.63
N GLU A 102 -27.85 -11.48 4.92
CA GLU A 102 -27.03 -12.27 5.85
C GLU A 102 -27.35 -13.76 5.80
N LYS A 103 -28.65 -14.12 5.82
CA LYS A 103 -29.10 -15.53 5.81
C LYS A 103 -28.73 -16.27 4.52
N SER A 104 -28.82 -15.59 3.38
CA SER A 104 -28.41 -16.20 2.09
C SER A 104 -26.90 -16.34 2.00
N SER A 105 -26.14 -15.39 2.52
CA SER A 105 -24.68 -15.48 2.61
C SER A 105 -24.24 -16.60 3.55
N ASP A 106 -24.84 -16.70 4.73
CA ASP A 106 -24.56 -17.79 5.68
C ASP A 106 -24.86 -19.17 5.08
N LYS A 107 -25.92 -19.28 4.28
CA LYS A 107 -26.22 -20.52 3.57
C LYS A 107 -25.13 -20.90 2.59
N GLU A 108 -24.61 -19.95 1.77
CA GLU A 108 -23.50 -20.18 0.85
C GLU A 108 -22.23 -20.64 1.62
N LYS A 109 -21.98 -20.03 2.80
CA LYS A 109 -20.85 -20.42 3.66
C LYS A 109 -20.99 -21.84 4.21
N LEU A 110 -22.19 -22.27 4.58
CA LEU A 110 -22.47 -23.63 5.02
C LEU A 110 -22.31 -24.67 3.88
N GLU A 111 -22.61 -24.27 2.66
CA GLU A 111 -22.48 -25.11 1.47
C GLU A 111 -21.04 -25.10 0.89
N TYR A 112 -20.14 -24.23 1.41
CA TYR A 112 -18.77 -24.11 0.96
C TYR A 112 -18.01 -25.42 1.04
N LYS A 113 -17.36 -25.78 -0.06
CA LYS A 113 -16.49 -26.96 -0.15
C LYS A 113 -15.04 -26.53 -0.26
N GLU A 114 -14.28 -26.82 0.77
CA GLU A 114 -12.85 -26.56 0.77
C GLU A 114 -12.12 -27.46 -0.22
N SER A 115 -11.26 -26.88 -1.05
CA SER A 115 -10.43 -27.59 -2.02
C SER A 115 -9.14 -26.81 -2.25
N VAL A 116 -8.06 -27.51 -2.52
CA VAL A 116 -6.78 -26.91 -2.94
C VAL A 116 -6.86 -26.14 -4.26
N ARG A 117 -7.94 -26.35 -5.02
CA ARG A 117 -8.18 -25.65 -6.29
C ARG A 117 -8.98 -24.36 -6.13
N ASN A 118 -9.52 -24.11 -4.93
CA ASN A 118 -10.29 -22.90 -4.70
C ASN A 118 -9.39 -21.68 -4.84
N SER A 119 -9.89 -20.67 -5.53
CA SER A 119 -9.26 -19.38 -5.62
C SER A 119 -9.19 -18.71 -4.22
N TRP A 120 -8.30 -17.77 -4.07
CA TRP A 120 -8.14 -17.05 -2.80
C TRP A 120 -9.44 -16.36 -2.36
N ILE A 121 -10.24 -15.84 -3.32
CA ILE A 121 -11.50 -15.17 -3.01
C ILE A 121 -12.55 -16.14 -2.50
N GLU A 122 -12.64 -17.37 -3.06
CA GLU A 122 -13.50 -18.44 -2.54
C GLU A 122 -13.10 -18.83 -1.13
N GLN A 123 -11.80 -18.93 -0.87
CA GLN A 123 -11.26 -19.25 0.46
C GLN A 123 -11.53 -18.14 1.47
N PHE A 124 -11.36 -16.88 1.07
CA PHE A 124 -11.59 -15.70 1.89
C PHE A 124 -13.06 -15.55 2.29
N THR A 125 -13.96 -15.65 1.30
CA THR A 125 -15.41 -15.46 1.53
C THR A 125 -16.12 -16.73 1.98
N LYS A 126 -15.46 -17.90 1.95
CA LYS A 126 -16.07 -19.22 2.16
C LYS A 126 -17.27 -19.44 1.23
N ASN A 127 -17.10 -19.14 -0.06
CA ASN A 127 -18.18 -19.18 -1.06
C ASN A 127 -17.62 -19.63 -2.42
N ASN A 128 -18.11 -20.78 -2.93
CA ASN A 128 -17.67 -21.33 -4.22
C ASN A 128 -18.37 -20.72 -5.44
N GLN A 129 -19.16 -19.66 -5.26
CA GLN A 129 -19.79 -18.96 -6.37
C GLN A 129 -18.90 -17.89 -7.01
N PHE A 130 -17.74 -17.61 -6.41
CA PHE A 130 -16.74 -16.76 -6.98
C PHE A 130 -15.83 -17.51 -7.95
N ASP A 131 -15.32 -16.79 -8.95
CA ASP A 131 -14.28 -17.28 -9.84
C ASP A 131 -13.36 -16.11 -10.25
N ILE A 132 -12.17 -16.40 -10.74
CA ILE A 132 -11.19 -15.41 -11.19
C ILE A 132 -10.86 -15.68 -12.64
N ILE A 133 -11.06 -14.65 -13.49
CA ILE A 133 -10.66 -14.68 -14.90
C ILE A 133 -9.39 -13.86 -15.04
N ASP A 134 -8.32 -14.50 -15.46
CA ASP A 134 -7.04 -13.87 -15.77
C ASP A 134 -7.06 -13.24 -17.16
N ASN A 135 -6.10 -12.38 -17.45
CA ASN A 135 -6.01 -11.63 -18.71
C ASN A 135 -4.56 -11.52 -19.19
N GLU A 136 -4.34 -10.74 -20.26
CA GLU A 136 -3.07 -10.61 -20.96
C GLU A 136 -1.89 -10.14 -20.08
N GLY A 137 -2.18 -9.48 -18.96
CA GLY A 137 -1.15 -8.95 -18.07
C GLY A 137 -0.40 -7.74 -18.63
N GLY A 138 0.78 -7.48 -18.08
CA GLY A 138 1.55 -6.28 -18.40
C GLY A 138 0.80 -5.01 -18.05
N GLY A 139 1.12 -3.88 -18.66
CA GLY A 139 0.41 -2.61 -18.42
C GLY A 139 -1.07 -2.61 -18.83
N ASP A 140 -1.53 -3.64 -19.54
CA ASP A 140 -2.89 -3.74 -20.08
C ASP A 140 -3.92 -4.34 -19.09
N CYS A 141 -3.49 -4.94 -18.00
CA CYS A 141 -4.35 -5.76 -17.13
C CYS A 141 -5.59 -5.04 -16.57
N LEU A 142 -5.49 -3.78 -16.14
CA LEU A 142 -6.63 -2.99 -15.70
C LEU A 142 -7.67 -2.82 -16.82
N PHE A 143 -7.20 -2.41 -17.98
CA PHE A 143 -8.04 -2.16 -19.17
C PHE A 143 -8.67 -3.47 -19.68
N ALA A 144 -7.91 -4.57 -19.65
CA ALA A 144 -8.40 -5.90 -19.99
C ALA A 144 -9.50 -6.36 -19.00
N THR A 145 -9.31 -6.13 -17.71
CA THR A 145 -10.32 -6.44 -16.68
C THR A 145 -11.63 -5.70 -16.97
N VAL A 146 -11.57 -4.40 -17.29
CA VAL A 146 -12.76 -3.60 -17.66
C VAL A 146 -13.39 -4.09 -18.96
N ARG A 147 -12.60 -4.34 -20.02
CA ARG A 147 -13.06 -4.93 -21.28
C ARG A 147 -13.81 -6.23 -21.06
N ASP A 148 -13.24 -7.14 -20.30
CA ASP A 148 -13.80 -8.48 -20.09
C ASP A 148 -15.06 -8.45 -19.20
N ALA A 149 -15.13 -7.48 -18.29
CA ALA A 149 -16.34 -7.22 -17.52
C ALA A 149 -17.52 -6.81 -18.43
N PHE A 150 -17.31 -5.83 -19.30
CA PHE A 150 -18.36 -5.35 -20.21
C PHE A 150 -18.72 -6.36 -21.30
N ARG A 151 -17.79 -7.18 -21.75
CA ARG A 151 -18.07 -8.29 -22.68
C ARG A 151 -19.12 -9.24 -22.10
N GLY A 152 -19.15 -9.44 -20.78
CA GLY A 152 -20.16 -10.28 -20.12
C GLY A 152 -21.61 -9.79 -20.25
N ILE A 153 -21.82 -8.55 -20.68
CA ILE A 153 -23.14 -7.97 -20.95
C ILE A 153 -23.33 -7.58 -22.44
N GLY A 154 -22.53 -8.14 -23.32
CA GLY A 154 -22.64 -7.89 -24.75
C GLY A 154 -22.16 -6.51 -25.20
N LYS A 155 -21.28 -5.88 -24.43
CA LYS A 155 -20.65 -4.61 -24.80
C LYS A 155 -19.18 -4.81 -25.07
N ASP A 156 -18.81 -4.85 -26.35
CA ASP A 156 -17.45 -5.05 -26.77
C ASP A 156 -16.68 -3.73 -26.92
N THR A 157 -15.46 -3.70 -26.38
CA THR A 157 -14.52 -2.59 -26.52
C THR A 157 -13.09 -3.14 -26.65
N SER A 158 -12.13 -2.30 -27.02
CA SER A 158 -10.72 -2.66 -27.06
C SER A 158 -9.92 -1.96 -25.97
N ILE A 159 -8.79 -2.55 -25.60
CA ILE A 159 -7.83 -1.95 -24.66
C ILE A 159 -7.35 -0.59 -25.20
N ASP A 160 -7.03 -0.50 -26.50
CA ASP A 160 -6.58 0.75 -27.13
C ASP A 160 -7.65 1.85 -27.04
N LYS A 161 -8.93 1.50 -27.19
CA LYS A 161 -10.04 2.44 -27.02
C LYS A 161 -10.14 2.94 -25.58
N LEU A 162 -10.09 2.03 -24.60
CA LEU A 162 -10.11 2.38 -23.18
C LEU A 162 -8.91 3.26 -22.79
N ARG A 163 -7.72 2.95 -23.27
CA ARG A 163 -6.53 3.79 -23.05
C ARG A 163 -6.69 5.17 -23.70
N SER A 164 -7.25 5.22 -24.89
CA SER A 164 -7.45 6.48 -25.61
C SER A 164 -8.42 7.41 -24.89
N ILE A 165 -9.50 6.89 -24.29
CA ILE A 165 -10.43 7.72 -23.50
C ILE A 165 -9.79 8.23 -22.21
N VAL A 166 -8.99 7.40 -21.51
CA VAL A 166 -8.22 7.85 -20.34
C VAL A 166 -7.19 8.90 -20.72
N ALA A 167 -6.45 8.71 -21.81
CA ALA A 167 -5.47 9.67 -22.29
C ALA A 167 -6.06 11.06 -22.61
N LYS A 168 -7.30 11.12 -23.11
CA LYS A 168 -8.01 12.39 -23.37
C LYS A 168 -8.26 13.21 -22.09
N GLU A 169 -8.42 12.56 -20.94
CA GLU A 169 -8.65 13.21 -19.65
C GLU A 169 -7.36 13.71 -19.00
N ALA A 170 -6.19 13.35 -19.52
CA ALA A 170 -4.91 13.83 -18.99
C ALA A 170 -4.73 15.33 -19.28
N THR A 171 -4.72 16.13 -18.21
CA THR A 171 -4.45 17.57 -18.22
C THR A 171 -2.99 17.86 -17.96
N GLU A 172 -2.56 19.12 -18.15
CA GLU A 172 -1.23 19.58 -17.77
C GLU A 172 -0.97 19.36 -16.26
N GLU A 173 -1.97 19.61 -15.42
CA GLU A 173 -1.87 19.41 -13.97
C GLU A 173 -1.60 17.93 -13.62
N ILE A 174 -2.31 17.01 -14.27
CA ILE A 174 -2.10 15.56 -14.07
C ILE A 174 -0.70 15.17 -14.50
N TYR A 175 -0.26 15.64 -15.68
CA TYR A 175 1.11 15.41 -16.15
C TYR A 175 2.16 15.94 -15.17
N GLU A 176 1.99 17.18 -14.68
CA GLU A 176 2.90 17.76 -13.70
C GLU A 176 2.96 16.97 -12.40
N ASN A 177 1.84 16.42 -11.93
CA ASN A 177 1.80 15.58 -10.73
C ASN A 177 2.67 14.32 -10.91
N TYR A 178 2.56 13.62 -12.05
CA TYR A 178 3.41 12.45 -12.36
C TYR A 178 4.88 12.84 -12.47
N ARG A 179 5.17 13.94 -13.17
CA ARG A 179 6.52 14.44 -13.33
C ARG A 179 7.14 14.82 -11.98
N ASN A 180 6.39 15.51 -11.12
CA ASN A 180 6.85 15.91 -9.80
C ASN A 180 7.13 14.70 -8.90
N LEU A 181 6.34 13.65 -9.00
CA LEU A 181 6.58 12.38 -8.30
C LEU A 181 7.92 11.76 -8.75
N TYR A 182 8.14 11.64 -10.06
CA TYR A 182 9.43 11.18 -10.61
C TYR A 182 10.61 12.03 -10.14
N LEU A 183 10.50 13.36 -10.24
CA LEU A 183 11.54 14.29 -9.80
C LEU A 183 11.82 14.20 -8.29
N SER A 184 10.81 13.95 -7.48
CA SER A 184 10.95 13.73 -6.04
C SER A 184 11.84 12.52 -5.74
N PHE A 185 11.57 11.38 -6.36
CA PHE A 185 12.41 10.18 -6.22
C PHE A 185 13.83 10.37 -6.76
N LEU A 186 13.96 11.06 -7.90
CA LEU A 186 15.26 11.37 -8.47
C LEU A 186 16.10 12.26 -7.55
N ASN A 187 15.48 13.26 -6.93
CA ASN A 187 16.15 14.14 -5.98
C ASN A 187 16.53 13.39 -4.70
N GLU A 188 15.65 12.54 -4.19
CA GLU A 188 15.93 11.68 -3.03
C GLU A 188 17.12 10.75 -3.31
N TYR A 189 17.16 10.12 -4.48
CA TYR A 189 18.28 9.26 -4.89
C TYR A 189 19.60 10.03 -4.93
N LYS A 190 19.61 11.22 -5.55
CA LYS A 190 20.81 12.09 -5.62
C LYS A 190 21.24 12.60 -4.25
N ASP A 191 20.28 12.90 -3.38
CA ASP A 191 20.60 13.36 -2.01
C ASP A 191 21.24 12.25 -1.17
N LYS A 192 20.74 11.01 -1.28
CA LYS A 192 21.38 9.84 -0.63
C LYS A 192 22.80 9.62 -1.16
N GLU A 193 22.98 9.74 -2.46
CA GLU A 193 24.30 9.62 -3.07
C GLU A 193 25.28 10.68 -2.56
N ARG A 194 24.83 11.93 -2.42
CA ARG A 194 25.63 13.01 -1.86
C ARG A 194 25.98 12.76 -0.40
N GLN A 195 25.03 12.31 0.41
CA GLN A 195 25.24 12.00 1.82
C GLN A 195 26.24 10.83 1.98
N MET A 196 26.13 9.80 1.16
CA MET A 196 27.09 8.67 1.15
C MET A 196 28.50 9.13 0.83
N LYS A 197 28.70 9.98 -0.19
CA LYS A 197 30.00 10.55 -0.54
C LYS A 197 30.58 11.39 0.60
N GLU A 198 29.76 12.13 1.33
CA GLU A 198 30.20 12.92 2.47
C GLU A 198 30.61 12.04 3.65
N LEU A 199 29.83 10.99 3.96
CA LEU A 199 30.20 9.99 4.98
C LEU A 199 31.52 9.28 4.66
N GLN A 200 31.74 8.92 3.39
CA GLN A 200 33.01 8.32 2.96
C GLN A 200 34.20 9.24 3.27
N LYS A 201 34.09 10.55 2.98
CA LYS A 201 35.15 11.53 3.29
C LYS A 201 35.38 11.66 4.82
N GLN A 202 34.30 11.66 5.59
CA GLN A 202 34.38 11.75 7.05
C GLN A 202 35.03 10.50 7.65
N ILE A 203 34.65 9.30 7.19
CA ILE A 203 35.27 8.03 7.60
C ILE A 203 36.77 8.03 7.25
N ALA A 204 37.16 8.45 6.04
CA ALA A 204 38.54 8.54 5.64
C ALA A 204 39.34 9.51 6.52
N THR A 205 38.73 10.65 6.89
CA THR A 205 39.38 11.62 7.80
C THR A 205 39.55 11.06 9.20
N LEU A 206 38.55 10.36 9.72
CA LEU A 206 38.64 9.72 11.04
C LEU A 206 39.69 8.59 11.06
N LYS A 207 39.76 7.77 10.00
CA LYS A 207 40.82 6.73 9.86
C LYS A 207 42.22 7.32 9.91
N LYS A 208 42.48 8.43 9.19
CA LYS A 208 43.77 9.13 9.25
C LYS A 208 44.07 9.67 10.67
N ARG A 209 43.05 10.11 11.41
CA ARG A 209 43.26 10.53 12.81
C ARG A 209 43.61 9.38 13.73
N VAL A 210 43.00 8.20 13.54
CA VAL A 210 43.33 6.97 14.29
C VAL A 210 44.81 6.61 14.09
N GLU A 211 45.33 6.68 12.85
CA GLU A 211 46.75 6.41 12.53
C GLU A 211 47.73 7.39 13.20
N GLN A 212 47.28 8.62 13.50
CA GLN A 212 48.11 9.68 14.11
C GLN A 212 47.99 9.75 15.63
N THR A 213 47.05 9.02 16.22
CA THR A 213 46.76 9.08 17.66
C THR A 213 47.49 7.98 18.41
N THR A 214 48.23 8.35 19.45
CA THR A 214 48.98 7.43 20.31
C THR A 214 48.21 7.07 21.60
N SER A 215 47.16 7.82 21.94
CA SER A 215 46.31 7.56 23.13
C SER A 215 45.34 6.42 22.85
N LYS A 216 45.31 5.43 23.72
CA LYS A 216 44.39 4.29 23.63
C LYS A 216 42.90 4.72 23.77
N GLU A 217 42.61 5.62 24.70
CA GLU A 217 41.26 6.12 24.95
C GLU A 217 40.72 6.91 23.76
N ASP A 218 41.55 7.77 23.15
CA ASP A 218 41.16 8.56 21.97
C ASP A 218 40.94 7.64 20.75
N ASN A 219 41.77 6.59 20.62
CA ASN A 219 41.59 5.60 19.56
C ASN A 219 40.26 4.84 19.69
N GLU A 220 39.90 4.39 20.89
CA GLU A 220 38.60 3.70 21.14
C GLU A 220 37.42 4.61 20.81
N LEU A 221 37.50 5.90 21.14
CA LEU A 221 36.47 6.89 20.82
C LEU A 221 36.34 7.09 19.31
N LEU A 222 37.47 7.27 18.60
CA LEU A 222 37.48 7.44 17.14
C LEU A 222 36.96 6.19 16.41
N MET A 223 37.31 5.00 16.88
CA MET A 223 36.80 3.74 16.33
C MET A 223 35.31 3.59 16.52
N THR A 224 34.77 4.02 17.67
CA THR A 224 33.31 4.05 17.92
C THR A 224 32.60 5.01 16.96
N GLN A 225 33.19 6.19 16.71
CA GLN A 225 32.66 7.14 15.73
C GLN A 225 32.68 6.59 14.32
N ILE A 226 33.78 5.93 13.90
CA ILE A 226 33.89 5.29 12.59
C ILE A 226 32.81 4.22 12.45
N LYS A 227 32.64 3.34 13.45
CA LYS A 227 31.59 2.30 13.44
C LYS A 227 30.19 2.91 13.24
N GLY A 228 29.85 3.96 13.97
CA GLY A 228 28.56 4.65 13.82
C GLY A 228 28.36 5.23 12.40
N GLN A 229 29.40 5.81 11.80
CA GLN A 229 29.33 6.33 10.44
C GLN A 229 29.26 5.23 9.37
N VAL A 230 29.94 4.11 9.57
CA VAL A 230 29.85 2.94 8.68
C VAL A 230 28.45 2.33 8.73
N ASP A 231 27.84 2.24 9.91
CA ASP A 231 26.47 1.73 10.04
C ASP A 231 25.46 2.65 9.35
N LEU A 232 25.62 3.97 9.49
CA LEU A 232 24.81 4.96 8.78
C LEU A 232 25.00 4.86 7.26
N TYR A 233 26.25 4.65 6.79
CA TYR A 233 26.53 4.44 5.37
C TYR A 233 25.82 3.20 4.82
N LYS A 234 25.85 2.08 5.55
CA LYS A 234 25.16 0.85 5.17
C LYS A 234 23.64 1.07 5.08
N GLN A 235 23.07 1.80 6.05
CA GLN A 235 21.66 2.15 6.03
C GLN A 235 21.30 2.99 4.79
N LEU A 236 22.05 4.06 4.53
CA LEU A 236 21.83 4.91 3.36
C LEU A 236 22.02 4.14 2.04
N SER A 237 22.93 3.18 2.00
CA SER A 237 23.13 2.32 0.83
C SER A 237 21.91 1.44 0.55
N ASN A 238 21.30 0.87 1.58
CA ASN A 238 20.06 0.10 1.43
C ASN A 238 18.89 1.00 1.02
N ASP A 239 18.75 2.15 1.66
CA ASP A 239 17.71 3.13 1.32
C ASP A 239 17.88 3.66 -0.12
N LYS A 240 19.13 3.83 -0.58
CA LYS A 240 19.44 4.21 -1.97
C LYS A 240 19.01 3.12 -2.96
N LYS A 241 19.25 1.84 -2.64
CA LYS A 241 18.80 0.71 -3.49
C LYS A 241 17.28 0.69 -3.61
N GLU A 242 16.56 0.86 -2.51
CA GLU A 242 15.11 0.92 -2.51
C GLU A 242 14.59 2.10 -3.36
N THR A 243 15.20 3.30 -3.22
CA THR A 243 14.83 4.46 -4.05
C THR A 243 15.15 4.23 -5.53
N LYS A 244 16.23 3.50 -5.85
CA LYS A 244 16.57 3.14 -7.23
C LYS A 244 15.53 2.21 -7.85
N GLU A 245 15.01 1.23 -7.11
CA GLU A 245 13.94 0.37 -7.62
C GLU A 245 12.66 1.17 -7.91
N LEU A 246 12.31 2.12 -7.03
CA LEU A 246 11.18 3.03 -7.30
C LEU A 246 11.40 3.89 -8.55
N LEU A 247 12.61 4.43 -8.73
CA LEU A 247 12.92 5.20 -9.94
C LEU A 247 12.75 4.38 -11.22
N LYS A 248 13.04 3.07 -11.18
CA LYS A 248 12.83 2.20 -12.34
C LYS A 248 11.33 2.09 -12.71
N GLU A 249 10.43 2.08 -11.72
CA GLU A 249 9.00 2.05 -11.97
C GLU A 249 8.51 3.31 -12.72
N PHE A 250 9.22 4.43 -12.55
CA PHE A 250 8.90 5.71 -13.20
C PHE A 250 9.90 6.09 -14.31
N GLU A 251 10.74 5.17 -14.77
CA GLU A 251 11.80 5.47 -15.76
C GLU A 251 11.22 5.99 -17.07
N ASP A 252 10.05 5.52 -17.46
CA ASP A 252 9.33 5.98 -18.64
C ASP A 252 8.98 7.48 -18.61
N LEU A 253 8.83 8.08 -17.42
CA LEU A 253 8.55 9.52 -17.28
C LEU A 253 9.78 10.42 -17.49
N LYS A 254 10.98 9.83 -17.57
CA LYS A 254 12.22 10.58 -17.75
C LYS A 254 12.22 11.43 -19.03
N ASP A 255 11.72 10.86 -20.11
CA ASP A 255 11.76 11.44 -21.44
C ASP A 255 10.43 12.11 -21.86
N ILE A 256 9.47 12.18 -20.93
CA ILE A 256 8.18 12.85 -21.11
C ILE A 256 8.31 14.28 -20.60
N ASP A 257 8.26 15.24 -21.53
CA ASP A 257 8.49 16.67 -21.24
C ASP A 257 7.25 17.56 -21.49
N ASP A 258 6.16 16.98 -22.01
CA ASP A 258 4.89 17.67 -22.23
C ASP A 258 3.68 16.73 -22.09
N VAL A 259 2.48 17.31 -21.99
CA VAL A 259 1.22 16.57 -21.80
C VAL A 259 0.85 15.70 -23.01
N GLU A 260 1.22 16.06 -24.23
CA GLU A 260 0.92 15.25 -25.41
C GLU A 260 1.73 13.96 -25.42
N LYS A 261 3.01 14.03 -25.10
CA LYS A 261 3.84 12.82 -24.90
C LYS A 261 3.34 11.99 -23.72
N PHE A 262 2.82 12.63 -22.67
CA PHE A 262 2.20 11.92 -21.56
C PHE A 262 0.92 11.20 -22.00
N ARG A 263 0.08 11.80 -22.84
CA ARG A 263 -1.09 11.15 -23.43
C ARG A 263 -0.69 9.96 -24.31
N ASP A 264 0.38 10.08 -25.08
CA ASP A 264 0.88 8.97 -25.90
C ASP A 264 1.47 7.84 -25.02
N PHE A 265 2.10 8.18 -23.91
CA PHE A 265 2.54 7.21 -22.90
C PHE A 265 1.35 6.45 -22.31
N ILE A 266 0.24 7.11 -21.94
CA ILE A 266 -0.98 6.47 -21.43
C ILE A 266 -1.58 5.50 -22.45
N LYS A 267 -1.53 5.82 -23.75
CA LYS A 267 -2.01 4.93 -24.83
C LYS A 267 -1.14 3.69 -25.00
N SER A 268 0.10 3.70 -24.52
CA SER A 268 1.03 2.57 -24.60
C SER A 268 0.83 1.59 -23.45
N ASN A 269 1.27 0.34 -23.63
CA ASN A 269 1.26 -0.68 -22.59
C ASN A 269 2.33 -0.47 -21.49
N ARG A 270 3.19 0.54 -21.64
CA ARG A 270 4.16 0.95 -20.61
C ARG A 270 3.50 1.70 -19.45
N PHE A 271 2.37 2.37 -19.71
CA PHE A 271 1.57 2.99 -18.66
C PHE A 271 0.74 1.92 -17.96
N TRP A 272 1.00 1.73 -16.68
CA TRP A 272 0.27 0.82 -15.80
C TRP A 272 -0.88 1.56 -15.15
N GLY A 273 -2.08 0.96 -15.19
CA GLY A 273 -3.27 1.56 -14.61
C GLY A 273 -3.14 1.68 -13.11
N ASP A 274 -3.04 2.91 -12.65
CA ASP A 274 -2.97 3.32 -11.25
C ASP A 274 -4.30 3.92 -10.77
N THR A 275 -4.27 4.51 -9.58
CA THR A 275 -5.46 5.11 -8.96
C THR A 275 -6.11 6.18 -9.83
N TRP A 276 -5.32 7.02 -10.52
CA TRP A 276 -5.88 8.02 -11.41
C TRP A 276 -6.55 7.39 -12.63
N ALA A 277 -5.96 6.38 -13.23
CA ALA A 277 -6.56 5.66 -14.35
C ALA A 277 -7.85 4.95 -13.94
N ILE A 278 -7.89 4.36 -12.72
CA ILE A 278 -9.08 3.72 -12.16
C ILE A 278 -10.20 4.75 -12.01
N THR A 279 -9.96 5.86 -11.31
CA THR A 279 -10.97 6.89 -11.06
C THR A 279 -11.46 7.53 -12.35
N THR A 280 -10.57 7.72 -13.32
CA THR A 280 -10.90 8.23 -14.64
C THR A 280 -11.82 7.27 -15.42
N LEU A 281 -11.51 5.96 -15.44
CA LEU A 281 -12.38 4.95 -16.02
C LEU A 281 -13.74 4.88 -15.32
N GLU A 282 -13.75 4.93 -13.99
CA GLU A 282 -14.97 4.94 -13.19
C GLU A 282 -15.89 6.11 -13.56
N LYS A 283 -15.32 7.30 -13.72
CA LYS A 283 -16.06 8.51 -14.11
C LYS A 283 -16.61 8.41 -15.54
N ILE A 284 -15.77 8.05 -16.51
CA ILE A 284 -16.16 8.02 -17.93
C ILE A 284 -17.21 6.94 -18.18
N LEU A 285 -17.04 5.76 -17.60
CA LEU A 285 -17.89 4.60 -17.82
C LEU A 285 -19.07 4.51 -16.83
N ASN A 286 -19.16 5.43 -15.89
CA ASN A 286 -20.13 5.43 -14.79
C ASN A 286 -20.20 4.10 -14.06
N ILE A 287 -19.02 3.60 -13.64
CA ILE A 287 -18.87 2.33 -12.94
C ILE A 287 -18.13 2.53 -11.63
N LYS A 288 -18.16 1.50 -10.77
CA LYS A 288 -17.25 1.39 -9.63
C LYS A 288 -16.47 0.10 -9.71
N ILE A 289 -15.14 0.20 -9.63
CA ILE A 289 -14.25 -0.95 -9.57
C ILE A 289 -13.99 -1.26 -8.09
N ILE A 290 -14.41 -2.43 -7.65
CA ILE A 290 -14.20 -2.96 -6.30
C ILE A 290 -12.90 -3.75 -6.33
N ILE A 291 -11.84 -3.23 -5.73
CA ILE A 291 -10.52 -3.85 -5.74
C ILE A 291 -10.32 -4.62 -4.45
N LEU A 292 -9.99 -5.90 -4.58
CA LEU A 292 -9.70 -6.82 -3.49
C LEU A 292 -8.26 -7.33 -3.66
N SER A 293 -7.42 -7.16 -2.64
CA SER A 293 -6.00 -7.48 -2.71
C SER A 293 -5.71 -8.95 -2.42
N GLU A 294 -5.34 -9.71 -3.46
CA GLU A 294 -4.81 -11.07 -3.35
C GLU A 294 -3.47 -11.08 -2.60
N GLU A 295 -2.62 -10.06 -2.83
CA GLU A 295 -1.35 -9.89 -2.13
C GLU A 295 -1.55 -9.73 -0.62
N ALA A 296 -2.51 -8.88 -0.21
CA ALA A 296 -2.84 -8.69 1.20
C ALA A 296 -3.35 -9.98 1.85
N TYR A 297 -4.20 -10.73 1.14
CA TYR A 297 -4.66 -12.03 1.59
C TYR A 297 -3.49 -13.01 1.76
N GLY A 298 -2.60 -13.11 0.77
CA GLY A 298 -1.39 -13.95 0.83
C GLY A 298 -0.45 -13.57 1.97
N ASN A 299 -0.39 -12.29 2.32
CA ASN A 299 0.39 -11.76 3.45
C ASN A 299 -0.36 -11.81 4.79
N ASN A 300 -1.58 -12.36 4.82
CA ASN A 300 -2.47 -12.40 5.99
C ASN A 300 -2.77 -11.00 6.58
N ASP A 301 -2.74 -9.98 5.73
CA ASP A 301 -3.12 -8.60 6.04
C ASP A 301 -4.60 -8.39 5.70
N MET A 302 -5.47 -8.94 6.55
CA MET A 302 -6.92 -8.96 6.30
C MET A 302 -7.52 -7.56 6.23
N ASP A 303 -6.92 -6.59 6.92
CA ASP A 303 -7.37 -5.19 6.84
C ASP A 303 -7.06 -4.56 5.48
N ALA A 304 -6.01 -4.97 4.80
CA ALA A 304 -5.64 -4.43 3.50
C ALA A 304 -6.29 -5.14 2.30
N ILE A 305 -7.11 -6.18 2.50
CA ILE A 305 -7.77 -6.90 1.41
C ILE A 305 -8.70 -5.97 0.63
N MET A 306 -9.61 -5.26 1.32
CA MET A 306 -10.49 -4.29 0.68
C MET A 306 -9.74 -2.99 0.42
N GLN A 307 -9.66 -2.57 -0.83
CA GLN A 307 -9.05 -1.31 -1.24
C GLN A 307 -10.15 -0.26 -1.41
N CYS A 308 -10.14 0.78 -0.57
CA CYS A 308 -11.21 1.79 -0.61
C CYS A 308 -11.04 2.81 -1.74
N GLY A 309 -9.87 2.88 -2.36
CA GLY A 309 -9.52 3.85 -3.39
C GLY A 309 -9.18 5.22 -2.83
N GLN A 310 -8.80 6.12 -3.71
CA GLN A 310 -8.50 7.53 -3.38
C GLN A 310 -9.54 8.43 -4.02
N ILE A 311 -9.77 9.56 -3.39
CA ILE A 311 -10.60 10.63 -3.92
C ILE A 311 -9.66 11.76 -4.31
N ASN A 312 -9.73 12.19 -5.56
CA ASN A 312 -9.19 13.49 -5.95
C ASN A 312 -10.19 14.55 -5.53
N ASP A 313 -9.84 15.38 -4.56
CA ASP A 313 -10.72 16.40 -3.95
C ASP A 313 -11.34 17.36 -4.99
N SER A 314 -10.65 17.61 -6.11
CA SER A 314 -11.17 18.43 -7.22
C SER A 314 -12.31 17.77 -8.01
N GLU A 315 -12.47 16.44 -7.93
CA GLU A 315 -13.54 15.72 -8.64
C GLU A 315 -14.81 15.57 -7.79
N ILE A 316 -14.72 15.78 -6.48
CA ILE A 316 -15.84 15.62 -5.54
C ILE A 316 -16.79 16.82 -5.57
N GLU A 317 -16.25 18.03 -5.76
CA GLU A 317 -17.05 19.26 -5.74
C GLU A 317 -18.04 19.34 -6.91
N ASP A 318 -17.75 18.66 -8.03
CA ASP A 318 -18.61 18.65 -9.23
C ASP A 318 -19.67 17.53 -9.25
N THR A 319 -19.55 16.52 -8.39
CA THR A 319 -20.50 15.38 -8.41
C THR A 319 -21.55 15.50 -7.32
N LYS A 320 -22.77 15.90 -7.69
CA LYS A 320 -23.99 15.81 -6.86
C LYS A 320 -24.39 14.35 -6.56
N GLY A 321 -23.45 13.57 -6.04
CA GLY A 321 -23.61 12.15 -5.74
C GLY A 321 -23.28 11.24 -6.92
N PHE A 322 -22.24 10.42 -6.74
CA PHE A 322 -21.85 9.39 -7.70
C PHE A 322 -22.84 8.21 -7.62
N LYS A 323 -23.40 7.81 -8.74
CA LYS A 323 -24.28 6.65 -8.84
C LYS A 323 -23.84 5.75 -9.99
N PRO A 324 -22.98 4.77 -9.71
CA PRO A 324 -22.54 3.83 -10.73
C PRO A 324 -23.68 3.02 -11.32
N ASP A 325 -23.65 2.84 -12.65
CA ASP A 325 -24.57 1.94 -13.34
C ASP A 325 -24.19 0.48 -13.11
N TYR A 326 -22.89 0.21 -12.95
CA TYR A 326 -22.34 -1.12 -12.78
C TYR A 326 -21.17 -1.14 -11.80
N TYR A 327 -20.90 -2.34 -11.28
CA TYR A 327 -19.80 -2.65 -10.38
C TYR A 327 -18.97 -3.79 -10.96
N ILE A 328 -17.65 -3.62 -10.96
CA ILE A 328 -16.68 -4.62 -11.41
C ILE A 328 -15.85 -5.02 -10.21
N MET A 329 -15.75 -6.31 -9.89
CA MET A 329 -14.84 -6.79 -8.86
C MET A 329 -13.51 -7.19 -9.50
N ALA A 330 -12.40 -6.73 -8.93
CA ALA A 330 -11.05 -7.01 -9.39
C ALA A 330 -10.18 -7.57 -8.28
N SER A 331 -9.44 -8.63 -8.56
CA SER A 331 -8.34 -9.15 -7.75
C SER A 331 -7.06 -8.41 -8.11
N TYR A 332 -6.32 -7.92 -7.11
CA TYR A 332 -5.05 -7.23 -7.30
C TYR A 332 -3.91 -7.96 -6.60
N THR A 333 -2.88 -8.34 -7.35
CA THR A 333 -1.74 -9.12 -6.85
C THR A 333 -0.53 -8.28 -6.44
N GLY A 334 -0.67 -6.93 -6.38
CA GLY A 334 0.43 -5.99 -6.19
C GLY A 334 0.93 -5.37 -7.50
N ASN A 335 0.79 -6.05 -8.62
CA ASN A 335 1.18 -5.58 -9.95
C ASN A 335 0.28 -6.07 -11.09
N HIS A 336 -0.79 -6.77 -10.80
CA HIS A 336 -1.67 -7.35 -11.83
C HIS A 336 -3.12 -7.37 -11.38
N TYR A 337 -4.03 -6.93 -12.27
CA TYR A 337 -5.47 -6.95 -12.07
C TYR A 337 -6.08 -8.14 -12.81
N LYS A 338 -6.97 -8.88 -12.13
CA LYS A 338 -7.76 -9.99 -12.68
C LYS A 338 -9.23 -9.73 -12.40
N LEU A 339 -10.11 -10.18 -13.28
CA LEU A 339 -11.55 -10.03 -13.08
C LEU A 339 -12.05 -11.07 -12.08
N ILE A 340 -12.73 -10.63 -11.03
CA ILE A 340 -13.50 -11.51 -10.15
C ILE A 340 -14.94 -11.57 -10.66
N THR A 341 -15.45 -12.77 -10.89
CA THR A 341 -16.84 -13.01 -11.27
C THR A 341 -17.62 -13.59 -10.11
N TYR A 342 -18.92 -13.39 -10.10
CA TYR A 342 -19.82 -13.94 -9.09
C TYR A 342 -21.05 -14.57 -9.74
N LYS A 343 -21.36 -15.82 -9.40
CA LYS A 343 -22.44 -16.59 -10.01
C LYS A 343 -22.42 -16.48 -11.55
N LYS A 344 -21.19 -16.57 -12.12
CA LYS A 344 -20.88 -16.47 -13.56
C LYS A 344 -21.15 -15.09 -14.18
N LYS A 345 -21.37 -14.05 -13.40
CA LYS A 345 -21.50 -12.68 -13.90
C LYS A 345 -20.17 -11.93 -13.79
N ASN A 346 -19.78 -11.28 -14.88
CA ASN A 346 -18.56 -10.51 -15.00
C ASN A 346 -18.70 -9.08 -14.45
N ILE A 347 -19.92 -8.55 -14.51
CA ILE A 347 -20.25 -7.19 -14.10
C ILE A 347 -21.60 -7.21 -13.38
N LEU A 348 -21.75 -6.40 -12.34
CA LEU A 348 -22.87 -6.48 -11.41
C LEU A 348 -23.63 -5.16 -11.32
N LYS A 349 -24.92 -5.22 -11.05
CA LYS A 349 -25.68 -4.09 -10.50
C LYS A 349 -25.47 -4.04 -8.98
N PHE A 350 -25.77 -2.91 -8.34
CA PHE A 350 -25.59 -2.76 -6.89
C PHE A 350 -26.22 -3.91 -6.08
N LYS A 351 -27.46 -4.29 -6.42
CA LYS A 351 -28.18 -5.38 -5.73
C LYS A 351 -27.49 -6.74 -5.86
N GLU A 352 -26.75 -6.95 -6.94
CA GLU A 352 -26.08 -8.21 -7.27
C GLU A 352 -24.72 -8.38 -6.58
N ILE A 353 -24.18 -7.30 -5.99
CA ILE A 353 -22.93 -7.39 -5.23
C ILE A 353 -23.18 -8.33 -4.05
N PRO A 354 -22.29 -9.34 -3.83
CA PRO A 354 -22.41 -10.28 -2.72
C PRO A 354 -22.53 -9.56 -1.37
N TYR A 355 -23.34 -10.11 -0.47
CA TYR A 355 -23.57 -9.54 0.86
C TYR A 355 -22.26 -9.28 1.62
N ASP A 356 -21.35 -10.25 1.64
CA ASP A 356 -20.08 -10.13 2.35
C ASP A 356 -19.21 -9.01 1.78
N ILE A 357 -19.21 -8.83 0.46
CA ILE A 357 -18.46 -7.73 -0.18
C ILE A 357 -19.08 -6.37 0.14
N LYS A 358 -20.43 -6.24 0.09
CA LYS A 358 -21.12 -5.00 0.51
C LYS A 358 -20.79 -4.66 1.96
N THR A 359 -20.86 -5.65 2.84
CA THR A 359 -20.60 -5.46 4.27
C THR A 359 -19.16 -5.10 4.54
N LEU A 360 -18.22 -5.72 3.82
CA LEU A 360 -16.79 -5.39 3.90
C LEU A 360 -16.54 -3.94 3.48
N ILE A 361 -17.16 -3.48 2.38
CA ILE A 361 -17.06 -2.09 1.92
C ILE A 361 -17.63 -1.13 2.98
N VAL A 362 -18.80 -1.41 3.53
CA VAL A 362 -19.42 -0.56 4.56
C VAL A 362 -18.51 -0.47 5.78
N ASN A 363 -18.08 -1.59 6.33
CA ASN A 363 -17.28 -1.62 7.55
C ASN A 363 -15.91 -0.95 7.40
N LYS A 364 -15.31 -1.06 6.22
CA LYS A 364 -13.97 -0.50 6.01
C LYS A 364 -14.00 0.91 5.43
N CYS A 365 -14.79 1.11 4.38
CA CYS A 365 -14.70 2.32 3.59
C CYS A 365 -15.70 3.40 4.01
N LEU A 366 -16.94 3.03 4.39
CA LEU A 366 -17.92 4.00 4.84
C LEU A 366 -17.67 4.43 6.29
N GLU A 367 -17.46 3.47 7.20
CA GLU A 367 -17.21 3.78 8.60
C GLU A 367 -15.95 4.63 8.82
N ARG A 368 -14.98 4.49 7.93
CA ARG A 368 -13.72 5.24 7.99
C ARG A 368 -13.67 6.43 7.04
N ASN A 369 -14.75 6.71 6.30
CA ASN A 369 -14.78 7.70 5.21
C ASN A 369 -13.57 7.59 4.27
N ALA A 370 -13.15 6.38 3.98
CA ALA A 370 -12.02 6.07 3.15
C ALA A 370 -12.45 5.86 1.70
N GLY A 371 -11.84 6.61 0.79
CA GLY A 371 -12.11 6.50 -0.64
C GLY A 371 -13.52 6.97 -1.06
N PRO A 372 -13.94 6.69 -2.30
CA PRO A 372 -15.16 7.26 -2.89
C PRO A 372 -16.46 6.57 -2.49
N TYR A 373 -16.43 5.45 -1.77
CA TYR A 373 -17.64 4.66 -1.48
C TYR A 373 -18.69 5.42 -0.68
N TYR A 374 -18.28 6.31 0.23
CA TYR A 374 -19.23 7.12 1.01
C TYR A 374 -20.00 8.14 0.15
N LEU A 375 -19.55 8.44 -1.07
CA LEU A 375 -20.26 9.29 -2.03
C LEU A 375 -21.35 8.52 -2.78
N ILE A 376 -21.32 7.17 -2.77
CA ILE A 376 -22.26 6.32 -3.46
C ILE A 376 -23.51 6.14 -2.60
N GLN A 377 -24.64 6.73 -3.03
CA GLN A 377 -25.88 6.73 -2.29
C GLN A 377 -26.43 5.34 -1.97
N ASP A 378 -26.21 4.37 -2.86
CA ASP A 378 -26.67 3.00 -2.66
C ASP A 378 -25.97 2.32 -1.48
N PHE A 379 -24.67 2.58 -1.27
CA PHE A 379 -23.97 2.09 -0.08
C PHE A 379 -24.41 2.79 1.21
N LYS A 380 -24.70 4.09 1.17
CA LYS A 380 -25.26 4.80 2.33
C LYS A 380 -26.60 4.20 2.75
N LYS A 381 -27.51 3.99 1.79
CA LYS A 381 -28.80 3.34 2.04
C LYS A 381 -28.66 1.90 2.56
N TYR A 382 -27.71 1.15 1.99
CA TYR A 382 -27.44 -0.21 2.43
C TYR A 382 -26.94 -0.23 3.89
N LYS A 383 -26.03 0.66 4.26
CA LYS A 383 -25.56 0.83 5.64
C LYS A 383 -26.72 1.05 6.61
N MET A 384 -27.65 1.97 6.29
CA MET A 384 -28.86 2.20 7.09
C MET A 384 -29.71 0.94 7.23
N ASN A 385 -29.91 0.20 6.14
CA ASN A 385 -30.77 -1.00 6.11
C ASN A 385 -30.22 -2.17 6.94
N ILE A 386 -28.90 -2.29 7.08
CA ILE A 386 -28.28 -3.34 7.92
C ILE A 386 -28.13 -2.94 9.39
N GLY A 387 -28.70 -1.78 9.78
CA GLY A 387 -28.76 -1.36 11.19
C GLY A 387 -27.47 -0.78 11.75
N LEU A 388 -26.54 -0.37 10.87
CA LEU A 388 -25.27 0.25 11.25
C LEU A 388 -25.38 1.76 11.50
N ASP A 389 -26.55 2.34 11.33
CA ASP A 389 -26.81 3.75 11.64
C ASP A 389 -27.52 3.84 12.99
N GLU A 390 -26.82 4.29 14.03
CA GLU A 390 -27.35 4.46 15.38
C GLU A 390 -28.46 5.54 15.48
N ASN A 391 -28.75 6.24 14.37
CA ASN A 391 -29.75 7.32 14.29
C ASN A 391 -31.02 6.93 13.54
N MET A 392 -31.57 5.74 13.78
CA MET A 392 -32.91 5.40 13.27
C MET A 392 -33.99 6.24 13.96
N GLY A 393 -34.28 7.42 13.45
CA GLY A 393 -35.37 8.25 13.98
C GLY A 393 -35.42 9.70 13.54
N LYS A 394 -34.40 10.21 12.85
CA LYS A 394 -34.44 11.58 12.32
C LYS A 394 -33.97 11.62 10.86
N PRO A 395 -34.60 12.41 9.98
CA PRO A 395 -34.05 12.70 8.68
C PRO A 395 -32.81 13.56 8.91
N SER A 396 -31.64 12.95 8.90
CA SER A 396 -30.36 13.66 9.05
C SER A 396 -29.73 13.87 7.68
N ASP A 397 -30.16 14.91 7.00
CA ASP A 397 -29.43 15.40 5.84
C ASP A 397 -28.08 16.07 6.22
N ASN A 398 -27.72 16.14 7.53
CA ASN A 398 -26.64 17.03 7.96
C ASN A 398 -25.70 16.54 9.06
N GLU A 399 -25.94 15.44 9.76
CA GLU A 399 -25.12 15.13 10.95
C GLU A 399 -23.78 14.44 10.58
N ASP A 400 -23.75 13.56 9.58
CA ASP A 400 -22.51 12.96 9.09
C ASP A 400 -21.64 13.99 8.35
N ASP A 401 -22.25 14.88 7.58
CA ASP A 401 -21.59 16.03 6.96
C ASP A 401 -21.05 17.04 8.00
N LEU A 402 -21.75 17.21 9.13
CA LEU A 402 -21.31 18.08 10.23
C LEU A 402 -20.17 17.44 11.03
N ILE A 403 -20.21 16.13 11.24
CA ILE A 403 -19.12 15.39 11.90
C ILE A 403 -17.87 15.40 11.02
N GLN A 404 -17.99 15.20 9.71
CA GLN A 404 -16.86 15.30 8.78
C GLN A 404 -16.30 16.71 8.71
N LYS A 405 -17.14 17.75 8.61
CA LYS A 405 -16.71 19.16 8.61
C LYS A 405 -16.01 19.56 9.91
N ASP A 406 -16.30 18.87 11.02
CA ASP A 406 -15.67 19.14 12.31
C ASP A 406 -14.38 18.34 12.57
N LEU A 407 -14.17 17.20 11.90
CA LEU A 407 -12.98 16.39 12.10
C LEU A 407 -11.75 16.99 11.41
N TYR A 408 -11.92 17.52 10.21
CA TYR A 408 -10.84 18.10 9.42
C TYR A 408 -11.34 19.13 8.39
N ASP A 409 -10.42 19.96 7.94
CA ASP A 409 -10.63 20.87 6.81
C ASP A 409 -9.94 20.28 5.57
N ASN A 410 -10.69 20.01 4.51
CA ASN A 410 -10.19 19.48 3.25
C ASN A 410 -9.15 20.39 2.54
N LYS A 411 -9.03 21.65 2.95
CA LYS A 411 -8.05 22.59 2.41
C LYS A 411 -6.62 22.24 2.81
N VAL A 412 -6.44 21.53 3.92
CA VAL A 412 -5.13 21.17 4.45
C VAL A 412 -5.02 19.67 4.60
N VAL A 413 -4.04 19.08 3.92
CA VAL A 413 -3.76 17.65 3.93
C VAL A 413 -2.33 17.41 4.36
N PHE A 414 -2.12 16.56 5.36
CA PHE A 414 -0.82 16.10 5.78
C PHE A 414 -0.67 14.62 5.54
N MET A 415 0.45 14.24 4.95
CA MET A 415 0.85 12.86 4.71
C MET A 415 1.87 12.43 5.75
N TYR A 416 1.67 11.28 6.38
CA TYR A 416 2.61 10.78 7.38
C TYR A 416 2.86 9.27 7.24
N HIS A 417 4.03 8.83 7.62
CA HIS A 417 4.41 7.42 7.79
C HIS A 417 5.75 7.31 8.54
N SER A 418 6.10 6.09 8.97
CA SER A 418 7.31 5.82 9.76
C SER A 418 8.62 6.24 9.10
N LYS A 419 8.65 6.29 7.76
CA LYS A 419 9.81 6.70 6.95
C LYS A 419 9.63 8.07 6.30
N SER A 420 8.68 8.90 6.77
CA SER A 420 8.50 10.26 6.25
C SER A 420 9.81 11.04 6.27
N ASP A 421 10.01 11.87 5.25
CA ASP A 421 11.18 12.73 5.18
C ASP A 421 11.24 13.71 6.37
N ASN A 422 12.43 14.20 6.65
CA ASN A 422 12.66 15.13 7.75
C ASN A 422 12.36 16.60 7.36
N LYS A 423 11.60 16.85 6.28
CA LYS A 423 11.20 18.21 5.93
C LYS A 423 10.25 18.76 6.99
N PRO A 424 10.68 19.74 7.81
CA PRO A 424 9.87 20.16 8.95
C PRO A 424 8.62 20.94 8.53
N LYS A 425 8.66 21.63 7.38
CA LYS A 425 7.57 22.52 6.97
C LYS A 425 6.35 21.72 6.52
N ALA A 426 5.21 22.01 7.16
CA ALA A 426 3.90 21.55 6.73
C ALA A 426 3.61 21.99 5.28
N GLY A 427 3.00 21.12 4.49
CA GLY A 427 2.72 21.36 3.07
C GLY A 427 3.92 21.16 2.13
N LYS A 428 5.07 20.71 2.62
CA LYS A 428 6.26 20.41 1.80
C LYS A 428 6.55 18.92 1.68
N GLY A 429 5.74 18.07 2.31
CA GLY A 429 5.76 16.63 2.10
C GLY A 429 5.10 16.26 0.76
N SER A 430 5.48 15.10 0.21
CA SER A 430 4.85 14.57 -1.00
C SER A 430 3.37 14.29 -0.74
N GLY A 431 2.49 14.76 -1.60
CA GLY A 431 1.03 14.62 -1.46
C GLY A 431 0.39 15.53 -0.42
N GLU A 432 1.15 16.42 0.22
CA GLU A 432 0.59 17.40 1.15
C GLU A 432 0.04 18.63 0.44
N LYS A 433 -1.02 19.18 0.99
CA LYS A 433 -1.67 20.38 0.50
C LYS A 433 -1.84 21.38 1.66
N VAL A 434 -1.29 22.58 1.52
CA VAL A 434 -1.50 23.70 2.46
C VAL A 434 -1.52 24.99 1.65
N ASP A 435 -2.62 25.73 1.71
CA ASP A 435 -2.72 27.03 1.08
C ASP A 435 -1.76 28.04 1.73
N GLU A 436 -1.25 29.00 0.96
CA GLU A 436 -0.33 30.02 1.47
C GLU A 436 -0.91 30.80 2.66
N GLN A 437 -2.22 31.03 2.68
CA GLN A 437 -2.92 31.71 3.77
C GLN A 437 -2.88 30.90 5.08
N ASN A 438 -2.91 29.58 5.00
CA ASN A 438 -2.94 28.65 6.15
C ASN A 438 -1.53 28.27 6.62
N MET A 439 -0.47 28.53 5.84
CA MET A 439 0.91 28.17 6.22
C MET A 439 1.35 28.78 7.55
N LEU A 440 0.81 29.95 7.89
CA LEU A 440 1.17 30.65 9.12
C LEU A 440 0.60 29.97 10.38
N GLU A 441 -0.49 29.23 10.24
CA GLU A 441 -1.15 28.54 11.34
C GLU A 441 -0.32 27.35 11.85
N TYR A 442 0.53 26.77 11.00
CA TYR A 442 1.34 25.58 11.31
C TYR A 442 2.79 25.90 11.72
N LYS A 443 3.06 27.15 12.17
CA LYS A 443 4.41 27.56 12.60
C LYS A 443 4.96 26.70 13.75
N ASP A 444 4.11 26.33 14.68
CA ASP A 444 4.53 25.53 15.85
C ASP A 444 4.71 24.07 15.49
N LEU A 445 3.91 23.50 14.59
CA LEU A 445 4.14 22.20 14.02
C LEU A 445 5.50 22.14 13.28
N ASN A 446 5.85 23.17 12.54
CA ASN A 446 7.11 23.27 11.80
C ASN A 446 8.35 23.27 12.70
N LYS A 447 8.20 23.60 13.99
CA LYS A 447 9.29 23.55 14.99
C LYS A 447 9.49 22.15 15.57
N ILE A 448 8.52 21.26 15.40
CA ILE A 448 8.59 19.91 15.95
C ILE A 448 9.35 19.00 14.98
N LYS A 449 10.52 18.54 15.41
CA LYS A 449 11.33 17.63 14.62
C LYS A 449 10.59 16.30 14.41
N GLU A 450 10.60 15.81 13.18
CA GLU A 450 10.01 14.51 12.79
C GLU A 450 8.52 14.34 13.13
N TRP A 451 7.76 15.44 13.12
CA TRP A 451 6.35 15.42 13.51
C TRP A 451 5.51 14.40 12.70
N ARG A 452 5.81 14.21 11.41
CA ARG A 452 5.12 13.22 10.57
C ARG A 452 5.36 11.80 11.07
N LYS A 453 6.59 11.44 11.39
CA LYS A 453 6.92 10.11 11.93
C LYS A 453 6.30 9.90 13.32
N LYS A 454 6.20 10.97 14.11
CA LYS A 454 5.58 10.91 15.45
C LYS A 454 4.09 10.62 15.41
N LEU A 455 3.40 10.88 14.29
CA LEU A 455 2.01 10.47 14.10
C LEU A 455 1.87 8.97 13.83
N ASP A 456 2.88 8.33 13.25
CA ASP A 456 2.83 6.92 12.84
C ASP A 456 2.82 5.93 14.01
N ASP A 457 2.15 4.81 13.84
CA ASP A 457 2.00 3.74 14.84
C ASP A 457 3.33 3.09 15.22
N GLN A 458 4.32 3.13 14.33
CA GLN A 458 5.65 2.58 14.54
C GLN A 458 6.57 3.50 15.35
N TRP A 459 6.17 4.76 15.60
CA TRP A 459 6.99 5.67 16.39
C TRP A 459 7.24 5.13 17.79
N MET A 460 8.52 4.96 18.13
CA MET A 460 8.94 4.40 19.41
C MET A 460 8.72 5.43 20.53
N VAL A 461 7.66 5.23 21.29
CA VAL A 461 7.34 5.98 22.49
C VAL A 461 6.56 5.08 23.46
N PRO A 462 6.99 4.95 24.71
CA PRO A 462 6.31 4.07 25.67
C PRO A 462 4.88 4.51 25.93
N LEU A 463 3.98 3.53 25.98
CA LEU A 463 2.58 3.70 26.34
C LEU A 463 2.12 2.52 27.21
N THR A 464 1.10 2.73 28.02
CA THR A 464 0.56 1.69 28.90
C THR A 464 -0.86 1.35 28.48
N VAL A 465 -1.09 0.08 28.15
CA VAL A 465 -2.40 -0.49 27.85
C VAL A 465 -2.49 -1.85 28.52
N ASP A 466 -3.64 -2.19 29.09
CA ASP A 466 -3.90 -3.46 29.79
C ASP A 466 -2.91 -3.74 30.95
N GLY A 467 -2.40 -2.68 31.60
CA GLY A 467 -1.45 -2.80 32.68
C GLY A 467 -0.02 -3.18 32.25
N LEU A 468 0.26 -3.28 30.98
CA LEU A 468 1.59 -3.52 30.40
C LEU A 468 2.08 -2.29 29.66
N ARG A 469 3.40 -2.12 29.59
CA ARG A 469 4.04 -1.05 28.83
C ARG A 469 4.46 -1.58 27.46
N TRP A 470 4.26 -0.76 26.44
CA TRP A 470 4.53 -1.07 25.04
C TRP A 470 5.44 -0.03 24.43
N SER A 471 6.37 -0.43 23.61
CA SER A 471 7.36 0.48 22.99
C SER A 471 6.76 1.36 21.90
N SER A 472 5.63 0.99 21.32
CA SER A 472 4.87 1.78 20.32
C SER A 472 3.43 1.25 20.19
N VAL A 473 2.57 2.00 19.50
CA VAL A 473 1.22 1.55 19.10
C VAL A 473 1.30 0.24 18.33
N MET A 474 2.25 0.13 17.42
CA MET A 474 2.42 -1.08 16.59
C MET A 474 2.78 -2.31 17.45
N HIS A 475 3.60 -2.18 18.50
CA HIS A 475 3.90 -3.32 19.38
C HIS A 475 2.64 -3.84 20.07
N TYR A 476 1.80 -2.95 20.60
CA TYR A 476 0.53 -3.34 21.19
C TYR A 476 -0.41 -3.98 20.17
N TYR A 477 -0.57 -3.34 19.00
CA TYR A 477 -1.44 -3.81 17.96
C TYR A 477 -1.07 -5.22 17.48
N LEU A 478 0.22 -5.46 17.20
CA LEU A 478 0.70 -6.78 16.79
C LEU A 478 0.54 -7.83 17.89
N GLY A 479 0.84 -7.47 19.13
CA GLY A 479 0.63 -8.36 20.29
C GLY A 479 -0.84 -8.71 20.47
N SER A 480 -1.74 -7.73 20.35
CA SER A 480 -3.19 -7.91 20.57
C SER A 480 -3.84 -8.94 19.68
N GLN A 481 -3.21 -9.27 18.54
CA GLN A 481 -3.64 -10.38 17.67
C GLN A 481 -3.63 -11.75 18.36
N TYR A 482 -2.86 -11.90 19.43
CA TYR A 482 -2.63 -13.17 20.14
C TYR A 482 -3.18 -13.15 21.58
N LYS A 483 -3.86 -12.09 21.96
CA LYS A 483 -4.24 -11.79 23.35
C LYS A 483 -5.10 -12.85 24.00
N LYS A 484 -6.00 -13.48 23.26
CA LYS A 484 -6.92 -14.51 23.76
C LYS A 484 -6.31 -15.90 23.71
N GLY A 485 -5.79 -16.29 22.55
CA GLY A 485 -5.29 -17.65 22.32
C GLY A 485 -3.90 -17.89 22.87
N PHE A 486 -3.04 -16.88 22.88
CA PHE A 486 -1.63 -17.00 23.27
C PHE A 486 -1.16 -15.83 24.13
N PRO A 487 -1.69 -15.68 25.37
CA PRO A 487 -1.45 -14.52 26.21
C PRO A 487 0.03 -14.34 26.60
N ASN A 488 0.82 -15.41 26.63
CA ASN A 488 2.26 -15.30 26.87
C ASN A 488 2.96 -14.64 25.67
N PHE A 489 2.61 -15.05 24.45
CA PHE A 489 3.16 -14.43 23.24
C PHE A 489 2.67 -12.99 23.06
N TYR A 490 1.42 -12.69 23.43
CA TYR A 490 0.95 -11.31 23.55
C TYR A 490 1.86 -10.47 24.46
N LYS A 491 2.19 -11.00 25.64
CA LYS A 491 3.06 -10.32 26.60
C LYS A 491 4.48 -10.13 26.06
N ASP A 492 4.99 -11.01 25.20
CA ASP A 492 6.32 -10.90 24.62
C ASP A 492 6.50 -9.64 23.77
N PHE A 493 5.42 -9.05 23.23
CA PHE A 493 5.47 -7.76 22.55
C PHE A 493 5.57 -6.56 23.50
N SER A 494 5.24 -6.74 24.78
CA SER A 494 5.36 -5.69 25.79
C SER A 494 6.80 -5.55 26.27
N ILE A 495 7.11 -4.42 26.90
CA ILE A 495 8.41 -4.16 27.50
C ILE A 495 8.68 -5.17 28.62
N GLU A 496 7.65 -5.55 29.39
CA GLU A 496 7.71 -6.55 30.45
C GLU A 496 7.96 -7.98 29.94
N GLY A 497 7.64 -8.25 28.68
CA GLY A 497 7.96 -9.53 28.05
C GLY A 497 9.45 -9.75 27.85
N ASN A 498 10.22 -8.66 27.78
CA ASN A 498 11.67 -8.68 27.62
C ASN A 498 12.17 -9.60 26.49
N SER A 499 11.38 -9.69 25.42
CA SER A 499 11.73 -10.45 24.23
C SER A 499 12.65 -9.65 23.32
N GLU A 500 13.26 -10.31 22.33
CA GLU A 500 14.13 -9.62 21.36
C GLU A 500 13.36 -8.65 20.44
N PHE A 501 12.04 -8.71 20.39
CA PHE A 501 11.19 -7.81 19.59
C PHE A 501 10.38 -6.81 20.43
N SER A 502 10.43 -6.88 21.78
CA SER A 502 9.70 -5.95 22.64
C SER A 502 10.16 -4.48 22.52
N ASN A 503 11.38 -4.24 22.07
CA ASN A 503 11.98 -2.91 21.87
C ASN A 503 12.54 -2.72 20.45
N ASN A 504 12.17 -3.57 19.51
CA ASN A 504 12.64 -3.50 18.13
C ASN A 504 11.46 -3.63 17.19
N ILE A 505 11.15 -2.53 16.49
CA ILE A 505 9.97 -2.44 15.61
C ILE A 505 10.01 -3.42 14.44
N ASP A 506 11.18 -3.60 13.80
CA ASP A 506 11.31 -4.48 12.64
C ASP A 506 11.11 -5.94 13.06
N LYS A 507 11.65 -6.32 14.22
CA LYS A 507 11.43 -7.66 14.78
C LYS A 507 9.99 -7.85 15.26
N ALA A 508 9.36 -6.83 15.83
CA ALA A 508 7.96 -6.89 16.23
C ALA A 508 7.05 -7.11 15.00
N ILE A 509 7.26 -6.35 13.93
CA ILE A 509 6.55 -6.53 12.67
C ILE A 509 6.77 -7.94 12.11
N ALA A 510 7.99 -8.43 12.12
CA ALA A 510 8.32 -9.77 11.66
C ALA A 510 7.67 -10.87 12.51
N ALA A 511 7.68 -10.73 13.85
CA ALA A 511 7.02 -11.69 14.77
C ALA A 511 5.50 -11.73 14.56
N GLY A 512 4.87 -10.56 14.31
CA GLY A 512 3.45 -10.44 14.01
C GLY A 512 3.07 -10.78 12.57
N SER A 513 4.03 -10.91 11.64
CA SER A 513 3.78 -11.21 10.23
C SER A 513 3.26 -12.64 10.01
N ASN A 514 2.83 -12.93 8.80
CA ASN A 514 2.34 -14.27 8.42
C ASN A 514 3.36 -15.38 8.74
N THR A 515 4.63 -15.18 8.41
CA THR A 515 5.68 -16.17 8.61
C THR A 515 6.22 -16.23 10.05
N GLY A 516 6.14 -15.13 10.79
CA GLY A 516 6.77 -14.99 12.10
C GLY A 516 8.30 -15.06 12.06
N MET A 517 8.91 -14.78 10.90
CA MET A 517 10.37 -14.87 10.69
C MET A 517 11.00 -13.49 10.49
N TYR A 518 12.12 -13.26 11.14
CA TYR A 518 12.99 -12.12 10.91
C TYR A 518 14.33 -12.59 10.33
N LYS A 519 14.61 -12.21 9.09
CA LYS A 519 15.73 -12.76 8.34
C LYS A 519 15.62 -14.31 8.34
N ASN A 520 16.58 -15.06 8.81
CA ASN A 520 16.51 -16.52 8.88
C ASN A 520 16.15 -17.05 10.28
N LYS A 521 15.68 -16.18 11.19
CA LYS A 521 15.35 -16.55 12.57
C LYS A 521 13.84 -16.60 12.80
N GLN A 522 13.35 -17.73 13.32
CA GLN A 522 11.97 -17.88 13.74
C GLN A 522 11.73 -17.11 15.04
N LEU A 523 10.88 -16.07 14.99
CA LEU A 523 10.47 -15.28 16.18
C LEU A 523 9.15 -15.74 16.75
N ARG A 524 8.27 -16.33 15.93
CA ARG A 524 7.00 -16.91 16.36
C ARG A 524 6.91 -18.36 15.92
N SER A 525 6.61 -19.27 16.87
CA SER A 525 6.33 -20.68 16.56
C SER A 525 5.14 -20.81 15.59
N LYS A 526 5.19 -21.78 14.70
CA LYS A 526 4.11 -22.07 13.73
C LYS A 526 2.79 -22.45 14.40
N GLU A 527 2.83 -22.88 15.64
CA GLU A 527 1.66 -23.26 16.44
C GLU A 527 0.89 -22.05 16.95
N ILE A 528 1.57 -20.88 17.08
CA ILE A 528 0.96 -19.62 17.55
C ILE A 528 0.21 -19.00 16.36
N LYS A 529 -1.11 -18.98 16.48
CA LYS A 529 -2.03 -18.42 15.48
C LYS A 529 -2.66 -17.13 15.98
N VAL A 530 -3.01 -16.27 15.04
CA VAL A 530 -3.80 -15.07 15.31
C VAL A 530 -5.17 -15.51 15.88
N ASP A 531 -5.68 -14.78 16.85
CA ASP A 531 -7.02 -14.98 17.40
C ASP A 531 -8.06 -14.93 16.25
N SER A 532 -8.95 -15.91 16.19
CA SER A 532 -9.90 -16.07 15.09
C SER A 532 -10.83 -14.86 14.88
N ASP A 533 -11.13 -14.14 15.97
CA ASP A 533 -12.00 -12.97 15.97
C ASP A 533 -11.26 -11.64 15.75
N PHE A 534 -9.92 -11.66 15.63
CA PHE A 534 -9.16 -10.41 15.55
C PHE A 534 -9.47 -9.61 14.29
N PHE A 535 -9.50 -10.28 13.14
CA PHE A 535 -9.84 -9.71 11.84
C PHE A 535 -11.27 -10.05 11.40
N GLU A 536 -12.11 -10.51 12.32
CA GLU A 536 -13.50 -10.80 12.01
C GLU A 536 -14.22 -9.54 11.55
N ILE A 537 -14.94 -9.67 10.45
CA ILE A 537 -15.70 -8.57 9.86
C ILE A 537 -16.98 -8.38 10.71
N GLY A 538 -17.13 -7.21 11.29
CA GLY A 538 -18.27 -6.89 12.14
C GLY A 538 -18.46 -5.39 12.27
N LEU A 539 -19.46 -5.00 13.09
CA LEU A 539 -19.77 -3.61 13.38
C LEU A 539 -18.61 -2.86 14.04
N GLU A 540 -17.92 -3.52 14.94
CA GLU A 540 -16.75 -3.01 15.65
C GLU A 540 -15.63 -4.05 15.58
N PRO A 541 -14.88 -4.10 14.48
CA PRO A 541 -13.79 -5.06 14.34
C PRO A 541 -12.75 -4.88 15.44
N ARG A 542 -12.35 -5.99 16.07
CA ARG A 542 -11.42 -5.96 17.21
C ARG A 542 -10.10 -5.29 16.87
N TYR A 543 -9.58 -5.47 15.65
CA TYR A 543 -8.34 -4.85 15.21
C TYR A 543 -8.39 -3.31 15.21
N ILE A 544 -9.57 -2.72 14.93
CA ILE A 544 -9.77 -1.27 15.01
C ILE A 544 -9.78 -0.83 16.48
N ILE A 545 -10.58 -1.48 17.32
CA ILE A 545 -10.71 -1.16 18.74
C ILE A 545 -9.35 -1.22 19.43
N GLU A 546 -8.57 -2.27 19.19
CA GLU A 546 -7.27 -2.42 19.83
C GLU A 546 -6.27 -1.34 19.34
N ARG A 547 -6.30 -0.98 18.06
CA ARG A 547 -5.47 0.13 17.56
C ARG A 547 -5.87 1.46 18.21
N GLU A 548 -7.16 1.76 18.28
CA GLU A 548 -7.66 3.01 18.88
C GLU A 548 -7.29 3.13 20.36
N ARG A 549 -7.35 2.05 21.12
CA ARG A 549 -6.90 2.01 22.52
C ARG A 549 -5.42 2.39 22.67
N ALA A 550 -4.58 1.87 21.80
CA ALA A 550 -3.15 2.18 21.81
C ALA A 550 -2.87 3.62 21.33
N LEU A 551 -3.60 4.12 20.32
CA LEU A 551 -3.52 5.52 19.91
C LEU A 551 -3.91 6.46 21.05
N GLU A 552 -5.03 6.19 21.72
CA GLU A 552 -5.45 6.99 22.87
C GLU A 552 -4.37 7.02 23.95
N ALA A 553 -3.80 5.86 24.30
CA ALA A 553 -2.71 5.78 25.25
C ALA A 553 -1.47 6.59 24.80
N LYS A 554 -1.06 6.47 23.54
CA LYS A 554 0.08 7.22 23.00
C LYS A 554 -0.08 8.73 23.16
N PHE A 555 -1.23 9.25 22.74
CA PHE A 555 -1.45 10.70 22.67
C PHE A 555 -2.00 11.32 23.96
N THR A 556 -2.48 10.53 24.92
CA THR A 556 -2.91 11.04 26.23
C THR A 556 -1.84 10.88 27.30
N GLN A 557 -1.01 9.85 27.25
CA GLN A 557 0.04 9.60 28.23
C GLN A 557 1.34 10.34 27.92
N ASN A 558 1.56 10.79 26.68
CA ASN A 558 2.78 11.45 26.25
C ASN A 558 2.50 12.89 25.78
N GLN A 559 2.92 13.88 26.56
CA GLN A 559 2.66 15.29 26.28
C GLN A 559 3.26 15.76 24.93
N ASP A 560 4.45 15.28 24.59
CA ASP A 560 5.07 15.61 23.30
C ASP A 560 4.26 15.05 22.12
N MET A 561 3.71 13.84 22.27
CA MET A 561 2.85 13.24 21.25
C MET A 561 1.51 13.98 21.17
N LYS A 562 0.89 14.27 22.32
CA LYS A 562 -0.32 15.11 22.38
C LYS A 562 -0.09 16.43 21.65
N LYS A 563 1.01 17.13 21.94
CA LYS A 563 1.35 18.38 21.27
C LYS A 563 1.45 18.22 19.75
N VAL A 564 2.16 17.19 19.26
CA VAL A 564 2.26 16.94 17.82
C VAL A 564 0.88 16.79 17.18
N LEU A 565 0.00 15.97 17.77
CA LEU A 565 -1.33 15.75 17.23
C LEU A 565 -2.18 17.03 17.25
N MET A 566 -2.11 17.81 18.33
CA MET A 566 -2.86 19.05 18.46
C MET A 566 -2.38 20.13 17.47
N GLU A 567 -1.06 20.23 17.22
CA GLU A 567 -0.49 21.19 16.28
C GLU A 567 -0.83 20.86 14.81
N THR A 568 -1.37 19.66 14.50
CA THR A 568 -1.96 19.39 13.19
C THR A 568 -3.31 20.10 13.00
N GLN A 569 -3.86 20.72 14.03
CA GLN A 569 -5.12 21.49 14.06
C GLN A 569 -6.27 20.73 13.37
N ARG A 570 -6.80 21.28 12.27
CA ARG A 570 -7.90 20.69 11.50
C ARG A 570 -7.46 20.05 10.19
N ALA A 571 -6.15 19.84 10.00
CA ALA A 571 -5.66 19.17 8.81
C ALA A 571 -6.22 17.75 8.67
N LYS A 572 -6.51 17.34 7.44
CA LYS A 572 -6.79 15.95 7.07
C LYS A 572 -5.51 15.15 7.24
N LEU A 573 -5.53 14.11 8.06
CA LEU A 573 -4.38 13.24 8.30
C LEU A 573 -4.51 11.99 7.44
N VAL A 574 -3.50 11.74 6.60
CA VAL A 574 -3.48 10.63 5.67
C VAL A 574 -2.23 9.80 5.93
N GLN A 575 -2.42 8.53 6.23
CA GLN A 575 -1.32 7.58 6.37
C GLN A 575 -0.90 7.10 4.99
N PHE A 576 0.35 7.34 4.66
CA PHE A 576 0.92 6.87 3.41
C PHE A 576 1.37 5.41 3.52
N HIS A 577 0.94 4.60 2.57
CA HIS A 577 1.39 3.22 2.42
C HIS A 577 2.10 3.07 1.08
N ARG A 578 3.35 2.64 1.10
CA ARG A 578 4.12 2.42 -0.12
C ARG A 578 3.54 1.27 -0.93
N GLY A 579 3.22 1.51 -2.21
CA GLY A 579 2.64 0.50 -3.09
C GLY A 579 1.19 0.12 -2.77
N LYS A 580 0.52 0.88 -1.89
CA LYS A 580 -0.90 0.73 -1.55
C LYS A 580 -1.55 2.11 -1.49
N ASP A 581 -2.89 2.13 -1.56
CA ASP A 581 -3.63 3.37 -1.40
C ASP A 581 -3.35 4.01 -0.03
N SER A 582 -3.12 5.32 -0.04
CA SER A 582 -3.01 6.10 1.19
C SER A 582 -4.36 6.13 1.91
N VAL A 583 -4.36 5.98 3.24
CA VAL A 583 -5.57 5.86 4.05
C VAL A 583 -5.77 7.10 4.90
N VAL A 584 -6.96 7.69 4.82
CA VAL A 584 -7.38 8.77 5.74
C VAL A 584 -7.50 8.19 7.13
N ASP A 585 -6.71 8.69 8.09
CA ASP A 585 -6.72 8.18 9.47
C ASP A 585 -7.79 8.89 10.31
N GLU A 586 -9.00 8.40 10.19
CA GLU A 586 -10.14 8.93 10.90
C GLU A 586 -10.04 8.70 12.42
N SER A 587 -9.53 7.53 12.84
CA SER A 587 -9.32 7.23 14.26
C SER A 587 -8.39 8.24 14.93
N LEU A 588 -7.33 8.66 14.23
CA LEU A 588 -6.40 9.66 14.74
C LEU A 588 -7.05 11.07 14.80
N MET A 589 -7.85 11.43 13.83
CA MET A 589 -8.56 12.72 13.83
C MET A 589 -9.71 12.76 14.84
N LYS A 590 -10.45 11.66 15.04
CA LYS A 590 -11.44 11.52 16.13
C LYS A 590 -10.77 11.67 17.49
N LEU A 591 -9.62 11.00 17.68
CA LEU A 591 -8.86 11.14 18.91
C LEU A 591 -8.39 12.58 19.13
N ARG A 592 -7.85 13.25 18.10
CA ARG A 592 -7.45 14.67 18.19
C ARG A 592 -8.59 15.54 18.71
N ARG A 593 -9.79 15.37 18.18
CA ARG A 593 -10.98 16.09 18.65
C ARG A 593 -11.36 15.73 20.09
N LYS A 594 -11.26 14.44 20.46
CA LYS A 594 -11.58 13.97 21.82
C LYS A 594 -10.69 14.56 22.89
N ILE A 595 -9.40 14.77 22.57
CA ILE A 595 -8.38 15.23 23.54
C ILE A 595 -8.07 16.73 23.46
N ALA A 596 -8.73 17.46 22.53
CA ALA A 596 -8.68 18.91 22.43
C ALA A 596 -9.39 19.55 23.64
#